data_cdc53e409a25a017dd5a703c2dbc2a08
#
_entry.id   cdc53e409a25a017dd5a703c2dbc2a08
#
_cell.length_a   1.000
_cell.length_b   1.000
_cell.length_c   1.000
_cell.angle_alpha   90.00
_cell.angle_beta   90.00
_cell.angle_gamma   90.00
#
_symmetry.space_group_name_H-M   'P 1'
#
loop_
_entity.id
_entity.type
_entity.pdbx_description
1 polymer ?
#
loop_
_entity_poly.entity_id
_entity_poly.type
_entity_poly.pdbx_seq_one_letter_code
_entity_poly.pdbx_strand_id
1 'polypeptide(L)'
;MSVISMKQLLEAGVHFGHQTRRWNPKMAPYIYTERNGIYIIDLQQSLGMVDDAYNAVADIVANGGHILFVGTKKQAQDAIRTEAERCGEFFVNERWLGGML
;
A
#
# COMPACT_ATOMS: atom_id res chain seq x y z
N MET A 1 -6.93 -1.62 18.40
CA MET A 1 -6.14 -0.40 18.15
C MET A 1 -5.52 -0.47 16.77
N SER A 2 -5.65 0.57 15.97
CA SER A 2 -5.13 0.58 14.59
C SER A 2 -3.64 0.87 14.57
N VAL A 3 -2.92 0.20 13.66
CA VAL A 3 -1.50 0.44 13.42
C VAL A 3 -1.26 1.87 12.92
N ILE A 4 -2.20 2.37 12.10
CA ILE A 4 -2.13 3.70 11.53
C ILE A 4 -3.47 4.42 11.74
N SER A 5 -3.45 5.75 11.90
CA SER A 5 -4.66 6.53 12.13
C SER A 5 -5.27 7.03 10.82
N MET A 6 -6.57 7.34 10.86
CA MET A 6 -7.27 7.98 9.74
C MET A 6 -6.59 9.29 9.35
N LYS A 7 -6.15 10.08 10.34
CA LYS A 7 -5.46 11.34 10.08
C LYS A 7 -4.17 11.14 9.27
N GLN A 8 -3.38 10.13 9.63
CA GLN A 8 -2.14 9.82 8.91
C GLN A 8 -2.42 9.40 7.46
N LEU A 9 -3.47 8.61 7.22
CA LEU A 9 -3.85 8.22 5.88
C LEU A 9 -4.28 9.43 5.04
N LEU A 10 -5.06 10.32 5.61
CA LEU A 10 -5.51 11.54 4.92
C LEU A 10 -4.34 12.46 4.61
N GLU A 11 -3.43 12.66 5.55
CA GLU A 11 -2.25 13.50 5.36
C GLU A 11 -1.34 12.97 4.25
N ALA A 12 -1.25 11.65 4.11
CA ALA A 12 -0.46 11.02 3.05
C ALA A 12 -1.14 11.04 1.68
N GLY A 13 -2.41 11.46 1.61
CA GLY A 13 -3.13 11.53 0.34
C GLY A 13 -3.57 10.18 -0.23
N VAL A 14 -3.56 9.12 0.58
CA VAL A 14 -3.87 7.77 0.09
C VAL A 14 -5.35 7.55 -0.21
N HIS A 15 -6.21 8.52 0.10
CA HIS A 15 -7.63 8.47 -0.24
C HIS A 15 -7.91 8.79 -1.71
N PHE A 16 -6.93 9.30 -2.47
CA PHE A 16 -7.10 9.58 -3.88
C PHE A 16 -6.88 8.32 -4.71
N GLY A 17 -7.90 7.93 -5.47
CA GLY A 17 -7.81 6.82 -6.40
C GLY A 17 -7.47 7.27 -7.82
N HIS A 18 -7.77 6.43 -8.80
CA HIS A 18 -7.58 6.76 -10.19
C HIS A 18 -8.64 7.75 -10.68
N GLN A 19 -8.36 8.42 -11.79
CA GLN A 19 -9.37 9.20 -12.51
C GLN A 19 -10.54 8.30 -12.90
N THR A 20 -11.73 8.87 -12.96
CA THR A 20 -12.95 8.09 -13.26
C THR A 20 -12.87 7.33 -14.58
N ARG A 21 -12.19 7.89 -15.59
CA ARG A 21 -12.02 7.25 -16.90
C ARG A 21 -11.18 5.96 -16.83
N ARG A 22 -10.47 5.74 -15.75
CA ARG A 22 -9.63 4.55 -15.53
C ARG A 22 -10.28 3.58 -14.55
N TRP A 23 -11.58 3.66 -14.42
CA TRP A 23 -12.31 2.87 -13.44
C TRP A 23 -12.22 1.37 -13.73
N ASN A 24 -11.94 0.62 -12.67
CA ASN A 24 -12.01 -0.83 -12.69
C ASN A 24 -13.19 -1.25 -11.79
N PRO A 25 -14.22 -1.95 -12.34
CA PRO A 25 -15.38 -2.35 -11.55
C PRO A 25 -15.03 -3.14 -10.28
N LYS A 26 -13.91 -3.85 -10.27
CA LYS A 26 -13.48 -4.61 -9.10
C LYS A 26 -13.15 -3.73 -7.90
N MET A 27 -12.91 -2.44 -8.12
CA MET A 27 -12.66 -1.49 -7.06
C MET A 27 -13.92 -0.88 -6.45
N ALA A 28 -15.08 -1.13 -7.03
CA ALA A 28 -16.33 -0.51 -6.59
C ALA A 28 -16.60 -0.65 -5.08
N PRO A 29 -16.37 -1.83 -4.45
CA PRO A 29 -16.60 -1.97 -3.00
C PRO A 29 -15.69 -1.10 -2.13
N TYR A 30 -14.58 -0.61 -2.67
CA TYR A 30 -13.57 0.15 -1.92
C TYR A 30 -13.63 1.64 -2.17
N ILE A 31 -14.53 2.10 -3.06
CA ILE A 31 -14.67 3.50 -3.42
C ILE A 31 -15.78 4.13 -2.60
N TYR A 32 -15.44 5.22 -1.90
CA TYR A 32 -16.42 5.97 -1.10
C TYR A 32 -17.27 6.87 -2.00
N THR A 33 -16.63 7.68 -2.85
CA THR A 33 -17.32 8.65 -3.72
C THR A 33 -16.38 9.10 -4.84
N GLU A 34 -16.90 9.97 -5.70
CA GLU A 34 -16.14 10.65 -6.74
C GLU A 34 -16.13 12.15 -6.45
N ARG A 35 -15.01 12.80 -6.72
CA ARG A 35 -14.90 14.25 -6.60
C ARG A 35 -13.91 14.77 -7.65
N ASN A 36 -14.35 15.74 -8.46
CA ASN A 36 -13.52 16.36 -9.49
C ASN A 36 -12.92 15.36 -10.48
N GLY A 37 -13.68 14.33 -10.86
CA GLY A 37 -13.19 13.32 -11.81
C GLY A 37 -12.22 12.31 -11.23
N ILE A 38 -12.06 12.26 -9.91
CA ILE A 38 -11.19 11.31 -9.22
C ILE A 38 -12.01 10.55 -8.18
N TYR A 39 -11.83 9.24 -8.12
CA TYR A 39 -12.47 8.43 -7.08
C TYR A 39 -11.77 8.62 -5.75
N ILE A 40 -12.56 8.64 -4.69
CA ILE A 40 -12.07 8.71 -3.31
C ILE A 40 -12.23 7.34 -2.67
N ILE A 41 -11.13 6.79 -2.20
CA ILE A 41 -11.10 5.47 -1.57
C ILE A 41 -11.71 5.56 -0.16
N ASP A 42 -12.49 4.53 0.22
CA ASP A 42 -13.07 4.44 1.54
C ASP A 42 -12.00 4.05 2.57
N LEU A 43 -11.50 5.03 3.30
CA LEU A 43 -10.42 4.82 4.27
C LEU A 43 -10.86 4.07 5.52
N GLN A 44 -12.15 4.01 5.83
CA GLN A 44 -12.62 3.20 6.96
C GLN A 44 -12.34 1.72 6.69
N GLN A 45 -12.55 1.27 5.46
CA GLN A 45 -12.17 -0.08 5.05
C GLN A 45 -10.66 -0.25 5.03
N SER A 46 -9.92 0.75 4.55
CA SER A 46 -8.47 0.71 4.47
C SER A 46 -7.82 0.54 5.84
N LEU A 47 -8.36 1.20 6.88
CA LEU A 47 -7.83 1.06 8.24
C LEU A 47 -7.84 -0.39 8.71
N GLY A 48 -8.96 -1.09 8.55
CA GLY A 48 -9.05 -2.50 8.92
C GLY A 48 -8.13 -3.37 8.09
N MET A 49 -8.02 -3.09 6.80
CA MET A 49 -7.15 -3.85 5.90
C MET A 49 -5.68 -3.65 6.21
N VAL A 50 -5.26 -2.45 6.64
CA VAL A 50 -3.89 -2.20 7.08
C VAL A 50 -3.56 -3.04 8.32
N ASP A 51 -4.47 -3.10 9.29
CA ASP A 51 -4.27 -3.93 10.46
C ASP A 51 -4.14 -5.41 10.09
N ASP A 52 -4.99 -5.90 9.19
CA ASP A 52 -4.92 -7.28 8.71
C ASP A 52 -3.61 -7.57 7.99
N ALA A 53 -3.17 -6.66 7.14
CA ALA A 53 -1.90 -6.80 6.43
C ALA A 53 -0.71 -6.79 7.39
N TYR A 54 -0.74 -5.91 8.38
CA TYR A 54 0.31 -5.84 9.40
C TYR A 54 0.43 -7.17 10.15
N ASN A 55 -0.69 -7.72 10.59
CA ASN A 55 -0.70 -8.99 11.32
C ASN A 55 -0.21 -10.14 10.46
N ALA A 56 -0.61 -10.18 9.18
CA ALA A 56 -0.16 -11.21 8.25
C ALA A 56 1.36 -11.16 8.04
N VAL A 57 1.92 -9.97 7.86
CA VAL A 57 3.37 -9.78 7.70
C VAL A 57 4.10 -10.16 8.98
N ALA A 58 3.58 -9.73 10.14
CA ALA A 58 4.19 -10.06 11.43
C ALA A 58 4.26 -11.58 11.65
N ASP A 59 3.20 -12.30 11.30
CA ASP A 59 3.16 -13.76 11.44
C ASP A 59 4.19 -14.43 10.52
N ILE A 60 4.31 -13.97 9.28
CA ILE A 60 5.30 -14.53 8.34
C ILE A 60 6.72 -14.36 8.88
N VAL A 61 7.04 -13.17 9.35
CA VAL A 61 8.39 -12.88 9.88
C VAL A 61 8.64 -13.63 11.17
N ALA A 62 7.65 -13.72 12.06
CA ALA A 62 7.78 -14.47 13.31
C ALA A 62 8.06 -15.96 13.08
N ASN A 63 7.61 -16.50 11.96
CA ASN A 63 7.83 -17.89 11.58
C ASN A 63 9.10 -18.09 10.72
N GLY A 64 9.98 -17.10 10.67
CA GLY A 64 11.25 -17.19 9.94
C GLY A 64 11.17 -16.85 8.46
N GLY A 65 10.03 -16.33 8.00
CA GLY A 65 9.88 -15.90 6.61
C GLY A 65 10.52 -14.56 6.33
N HIS A 66 10.61 -14.22 5.07
CA HIS A 66 11.18 -12.96 4.61
C HIS A 66 10.16 -12.18 3.79
N ILE A 67 10.35 -10.87 3.74
CA ILE A 67 9.50 -9.96 2.97
C ILE A 67 10.32 -9.35 1.84
N LEU A 68 9.74 -9.31 0.65
CA LEU A 68 10.30 -8.58 -0.48
C LEU A 68 9.48 -7.32 -0.68
N PHE A 69 10.09 -6.17 -0.42
CA PHE A 69 9.46 -4.88 -0.66
C PHE A 69 9.62 -4.50 -2.12
N VAL A 70 8.53 -4.16 -2.79
CA VAL A 70 8.54 -3.76 -4.19
C VAL A 70 7.92 -2.38 -4.34
N GLY A 71 8.69 -1.43 -4.85
CA GLY A 71 8.20 -0.09 -5.10
C GLY A 71 9.00 0.55 -6.22
N THR A 72 8.57 0.35 -7.45
CA THR A 72 9.27 0.82 -8.64
C THR A 72 8.82 2.21 -9.09
N LYS A 73 7.68 2.68 -8.60
CA LYS A 73 7.20 4.02 -8.89
C LYS A 73 8.15 5.05 -8.29
N LYS A 74 8.46 6.09 -9.05
CA LYS A 74 9.45 7.09 -8.65
C LYS A 74 9.19 7.64 -7.24
N GLN A 75 7.92 7.90 -6.90
CA GLN A 75 7.53 8.45 -5.61
C GLN A 75 7.76 7.48 -4.45
N ALA A 76 7.85 6.18 -4.73
CA ALA A 76 7.99 5.15 -3.70
C ALA A 76 9.42 4.63 -3.53
N GLN A 77 10.30 4.87 -4.51
CA GLN A 77 11.63 4.22 -4.56
C GLN A 77 12.45 4.43 -3.29
N ASP A 78 12.55 5.67 -2.82
CA ASP A 78 13.37 5.97 -1.63
C ASP A 78 12.76 5.43 -0.35
N ALA A 79 11.44 5.52 -0.21
CA ALA A 79 10.74 4.99 0.95
C ALA A 79 10.89 3.47 1.04
N ILE A 80 10.76 2.77 -0.07
CA ILE A 80 10.92 1.31 -0.13
C ILE A 80 12.33 0.91 0.29
N ARG A 81 13.36 1.56 -0.25
CA ARG A 81 14.74 1.26 0.11
C ARG A 81 14.99 1.53 1.60
N THR A 82 14.62 2.71 2.06
CA THR A 82 14.86 3.14 3.44
C THR A 82 14.21 2.18 4.43
N GLU A 83 12.95 1.84 4.21
CA GLU A 83 12.23 0.98 5.14
C GLU A 83 12.69 -0.48 5.08
N ALA A 84 13.02 -0.98 3.90
CA ALA A 84 13.53 -2.34 3.76
C ALA A 84 14.90 -2.49 4.44
N GLU A 85 15.79 -1.51 4.25
CA GLU A 85 17.11 -1.51 4.90
C GLU A 85 16.98 -1.38 6.42
N ARG A 86 16.04 -0.58 6.90
CA ARG A 86 15.82 -0.39 8.33
C ARG A 86 15.48 -1.71 9.03
N CYS A 87 14.70 -2.56 8.42
CA CYS A 87 14.30 -3.83 9.01
C CYS A 87 15.10 -5.03 8.50
N GLY A 88 16.09 -4.81 7.63
CA GLY A 88 16.97 -5.88 7.13
C GLY A 88 16.31 -6.80 6.12
N GLU A 89 15.28 -6.35 5.42
CA GLU A 89 14.59 -7.16 4.42
C GLU A 89 14.97 -6.78 2.99
N PHE A 90 14.56 -7.59 2.03
CA PHE A 90 14.91 -7.42 0.62
C PHE A 90 14.03 -6.36 -0.04
N PHE A 91 14.56 -5.72 -1.10
CA PHE A 91 13.74 -4.76 -1.84
C PHE A 91 14.08 -4.72 -3.32
N VAL A 92 13.09 -4.32 -4.11
CA VAL A 92 13.22 -3.99 -5.54
C VAL A 92 12.59 -2.61 -5.72
N ASN A 93 13.39 -1.60 -6.05
CA ASN A 93 12.89 -0.23 -6.16
C ASN A 93 13.24 0.45 -7.49
N GLU A 94 13.79 -0.29 -8.46
CA GLU A 94 14.06 0.25 -9.77
C GLU A 94 13.12 -0.37 -10.80
N ARG A 95 13.54 -1.42 -11.48
CA ARG A 95 12.68 -2.06 -12.47
C ARG A 95 12.39 -3.49 -12.06
N TRP A 96 11.11 -3.87 -12.13
CA TRP A 96 10.73 -5.27 -11.96
C TRP A 96 11.02 -6.03 -13.26
N LEU A 97 11.89 -7.02 -13.20
CA LEU A 97 12.21 -7.86 -14.33
C LEU A 97 11.36 -9.13 -14.28
N GLY A 98 10.86 -9.56 -15.44
CA GLY A 98 10.13 -10.82 -15.54
C GLY A 98 10.99 -11.97 -15.04
N GLY A 99 10.39 -12.87 -14.26
CA GLY A 99 11.08 -14.03 -13.72
C GLY A 99 11.92 -13.81 -12.49
N MET A 100 11.76 -12.66 -11.80
CA MET A 100 12.51 -12.38 -10.57
C MET A 100 12.12 -13.29 -9.39
N LEU A 101 10.93 -13.86 -9.41
CA LEU A 101 10.49 -14.78 -8.37
C LEU A 101 10.77 -16.25 -8.71
#